data_6b13ac6ddd09e9cad36304c466471adf
#
_entry.id   6b13ac6ddd09e9cad36304c466471adf
#
_cell.length_a   1.000
_cell.length_b   1.000
_cell.length_c   1.000
_cell.angle_alpha   90.00
_cell.angle_beta   90.00
_cell.angle_gamma   90.00
#
_symmetry.space_group_name_H-M   'P 1'
#
loop_
_entity.id
_entity.type
_entity.pdbx_description
1 polymer ?
#
loop_
_entity_poly.entity_id
_entity_poly.type
_entity_poly.pdbx_seq_one_letter_code
_entity_poly.pdbx_strand_id
1 'polypeptide(L)'
;MSDLAVTGNVESHVTDPHRRKDFLDPTEMKAFLEAAKAGRQGVRDHLLFLMMYRHGLRCSEAVDLRIEDVSFDRATLWVKRLKGSNSGTHPIEGDELRAIRRYLGLRKDNLPWLFLSERQGRLSRFAINYLVDRTAEAAGLTNLHPHCLRHSCGYALADRGVDLRTIQEWLGHRSIEMTVRYTRISQRRFNGLWRG
;
A
#
# COMPACT_ATOMS: atom_id res chain seq x y z
N MET A 1 -44.35 15.70 8.91
CA MET A 1 -43.01 16.26 8.81
C MET A 1 -42.14 15.39 9.70
N SER A 2 -41.54 14.40 9.14
CA SER A 2 -40.67 13.44 9.86
C SER A 2 -39.40 13.21 9.05
N ASP A 3 -38.31 13.71 9.63
CA ASP A 3 -36.94 13.47 9.12
C ASP A 3 -36.61 12.01 9.16
N LEU A 4 -36.38 11.41 7.99
CA LEU A 4 -35.76 10.12 7.87
C LEU A 4 -34.25 10.29 7.76
N ALA A 5 -33.58 10.16 8.91
CA ALA A 5 -32.14 10.01 8.98
C ALA A 5 -31.75 8.68 8.30
N VAL A 6 -31.14 8.76 7.14
CA VAL A 6 -30.51 7.61 6.48
C VAL A 6 -29.20 7.31 7.20
N THR A 7 -29.26 6.44 8.20
CA THR A 7 -28.08 5.81 8.78
C THR A 7 -27.53 4.80 7.77
N GLY A 8 -26.48 5.18 7.08
CA GLY A 8 -25.73 4.28 6.19
C GLY A 8 -25.11 3.14 7.00
N ASN A 9 -25.77 2.00 6.96
CA ASN A 9 -25.26 0.74 7.48
C ASN A 9 -24.04 0.36 6.62
N VAL A 10 -22.84 0.43 7.18
CA VAL A 10 -21.63 -0.16 6.58
C VAL A 10 -21.76 -1.67 6.78
N GLU A 11 -22.34 -2.36 5.78
CA GLU A 11 -22.38 -3.81 5.76
C GLU A 11 -20.96 -4.35 5.83
N SER A 12 -20.64 -4.99 6.94
CA SER A 12 -19.41 -5.76 7.13
C SER A 12 -19.37 -6.89 6.09
N HIS A 13 -18.33 -6.89 5.26
CA HIS A 13 -18.05 -8.00 4.35
C HIS A 13 -17.97 -9.29 5.16
N VAL A 14 -18.89 -10.21 4.91
CA VAL A 14 -18.84 -11.56 5.47
C VAL A 14 -17.65 -12.28 4.83
N THR A 15 -16.50 -12.15 5.49
CA THR A 15 -15.33 -12.95 5.18
C THR A 15 -15.45 -14.25 5.94
N ASP A 16 -15.11 -15.38 5.31
CA ASP A 16 -14.98 -16.69 5.97
C ASP A 16 -14.16 -16.51 7.26
N PRO A 17 -14.75 -16.77 8.44
CA PRO A 17 -14.10 -16.54 9.73
C PRO A 17 -12.84 -17.40 9.94
N HIS A 18 -12.65 -18.47 9.13
CA HIS A 18 -11.47 -19.34 9.15
C HIS A 18 -10.38 -18.93 8.16
N ARG A 19 -10.65 -17.97 7.28
CA ARG A 19 -9.66 -17.47 6.34
C ARG A 19 -8.82 -16.38 7.00
N ARG A 20 -7.52 -16.58 7.12
CA ARG A 20 -6.60 -15.54 7.56
C ARG A 20 -6.77 -14.31 6.66
N LYS A 21 -7.12 -13.18 7.26
CA LYS A 21 -7.24 -11.91 6.56
C LYS A 21 -5.87 -11.57 5.97
N ASP A 22 -5.82 -11.43 4.66
CA ASP A 22 -4.58 -11.18 3.92
C ASP A 22 -4.50 -9.75 3.35
N PHE A 23 -5.42 -8.87 3.75
CA PHE A 23 -5.45 -7.45 3.38
C PHE A 23 -6.08 -6.60 4.48
N LEU A 24 -5.83 -5.31 4.44
CA LEU A 24 -6.43 -4.28 5.27
C LEU A 24 -7.55 -3.59 4.49
N ASP A 25 -8.71 -3.45 5.10
CA ASP A 25 -9.76 -2.60 4.57
C ASP A 25 -9.38 -1.10 4.69
N PRO A 26 -10.13 -0.17 4.09
CA PRO A 26 -9.78 1.26 4.12
C PRO A 26 -9.66 1.84 5.54
N THR A 27 -10.49 1.39 6.48
CA THR A 27 -10.48 1.86 7.88
C THR A 27 -9.24 1.36 8.62
N GLU A 28 -8.93 0.08 8.47
CA GLU A 28 -7.74 -0.54 9.04
C GLU A 28 -6.45 0.01 8.43
N MET A 29 -6.43 0.23 7.11
CA MET A 29 -5.29 0.86 6.45
C MET A 29 -5.03 2.26 6.97
N LYS A 30 -6.09 3.05 7.18
CA LYS A 30 -5.98 4.37 7.79
C LYS A 30 -5.41 4.29 9.21
N ALA A 31 -5.94 3.39 10.05
CA ALA A 31 -5.45 3.19 11.42
C ALA A 31 -3.98 2.75 11.43
N PHE A 32 -3.60 1.82 10.57
CA PHE A 32 -2.23 1.34 10.41
C PHE A 32 -1.26 2.46 10.00
N LEU A 33 -1.62 3.27 9.00
CA LEU A 33 -0.79 4.40 8.55
C LEU A 33 -0.68 5.50 9.61
N GLU A 34 -1.74 5.76 10.38
CA GLU A 34 -1.67 6.70 11.51
C GLU A 34 -0.78 6.17 12.64
N ALA A 35 -0.90 4.90 13.01
CA ALA A 35 -0.03 4.27 14.01
C ALA A 35 1.45 4.32 13.60
N ALA A 36 1.76 4.18 12.31
CA ALA A 36 3.11 4.29 11.80
C ALA A 36 3.79 5.63 12.08
N LYS A 37 3.00 6.72 12.23
CA LYS A 37 3.52 8.07 12.50
C LYS A 37 4.04 8.24 13.94
N ALA A 38 3.56 7.44 14.87
CA ALA A 38 3.82 7.61 16.30
C ALA A 38 5.24 7.15 16.75
N GLY A 39 5.93 6.35 15.95
CA GLY A 39 7.25 5.83 16.26
C GLY A 39 8.37 6.88 16.12
N ARG A 40 9.55 6.57 16.72
CA ARG A 40 10.75 7.42 16.62
C ARG A 40 11.13 7.76 15.17
N GLN A 41 10.89 6.84 14.25
CA GLN A 41 11.11 7.00 12.81
C GLN A 41 9.78 7.17 12.06
N GLY A 42 8.77 7.76 12.71
CA GLY A 42 7.40 7.79 12.18
C GLY A 42 7.27 8.43 10.80
N VAL A 43 8.07 9.43 10.47
CA VAL A 43 8.08 10.04 9.13
C VAL A 43 8.53 9.03 8.08
N ARG A 44 9.57 8.23 8.36
CA ARG A 44 10.06 7.16 7.49
C ARG A 44 9.06 6.02 7.39
N ASP A 45 8.60 5.52 8.53
CA ASP A 45 7.77 4.32 8.61
C ASP A 45 6.41 4.54 7.93
N HIS A 46 5.80 5.70 8.19
CA HIS A 46 4.57 6.11 7.49
C HIS A 46 4.77 6.19 5.98
N LEU A 47 5.83 6.84 5.50
CA LEU A 47 6.11 6.95 4.07
C LEU A 47 6.37 5.57 3.45
N LEU A 48 7.18 4.74 4.11
CA LEU A 48 7.48 3.38 3.66
C LEU A 48 6.17 2.57 3.43
N PHE A 49 5.29 2.56 4.41
CA PHE A 49 4.04 1.80 4.32
C PHE A 49 3.04 2.41 3.34
N LEU A 50 2.98 3.74 3.25
CA LEU A 50 2.18 4.44 2.25
C LEU A 50 2.60 4.03 0.83
N MET A 51 3.91 4.05 0.54
CA MET A 51 4.43 3.63 -0.76
C MET A 51 4.25 2.12 -1.02
N MET A 52 4.46 1.27 0.00
CA MET A 52 4.20 -0.17 -0.12
C MET A 52 2.73 -0.44 -0.45
N TYR A 53 1.81 0.28 0.16
CA TYR A 53 0.38 0.18 -0.12
C TYR A 53 0.03 0.74 -1.50
N ARG A 54 0.37 2.01 -1.80
CA ARG A 54 -0.06 2.68 -3.03
C ARG A 54 0.52 2.06 -4.29
N HIS A 55 1.79 1.70 -4.26
CA HIS A 55 2.49 1.10 -5.41
C HIS A 55 2.51 -0.43 -5.38
N GLY A 56 1.91 -1.04 -4.37
CA GLY A 56 1.87 -2.49 -4.20
C GLY A 56 3.27 -3.10 -4.14
N LEU A 57 4.22 -2.46 -3.44
CA LEU A 57 5.61 -2.92 -3.37
C LEU A 57 5.75 -4.18 -2.51
N ARG A 58 6.59 -5.12 -2.98
CA ARG A 58 7.10 -6.20 -2.12
C ARG A 58 8.18 -5.67 -1.18
N CYS A 59 8.43 -6.33 -0.04
CA CYS A 59 9.52 -5.94 0.87
C CYS A 59 10.85 -5.72 0.15
N SER A 60 11.24 -6.65 -0.71
CA SER A 60 12.50 -6.57 -1.46
C SER A 60 12.52 -5.40 -2.44
N GLU A 61 11.40 -5.06 -3.05
CA GLU A 61 11.27 -3.89 -3.92
C GLU A 61 11.38 -2.60 -3.11
N ALA A 62 10.73 -2.54 -1.93
CA ALA A 62 10.79 -1.37 -1.06
C ALA A 62 12.18 -1.10 -0.47
N VAL A 63 12.93 -2.16 -0.07
CA VAL A 63 14.30 -1.99 0.43
C VAL A 63 15.31 -1.63 -0.65
N ASP A 64 15.03 -1.95 -1.91
CA ASP A 64 15.87 -1.66 -3.06
C ASP A 64 15.56 -0.32 -3.73
N LEU A 65 14.47 0.34 -3.33
CA LEU A 65 14.11 1.67 -3.84
C LEU A 65 15.24 2.68 -3.59
N ARG A 66 15.57 3.44 -4.65
CA ARG A 66 16.58 4.47 -4.64
C ARG A 66 15.95 5.86 -4.75
N ILE A 67 16.68 6.88 -4.33
CA ILE A 67 16.25 8.27 -4.51
C ILE A 67 16.13 8.61 -6.00
N GLU A 68 17.01 8.08 -6.85
CA GLU A 68 16.99 8.26 -8.30
C GLU A 68 15.78 7.63 -9.01
N ASP A 69 15.08 6.68 -8.36
CA ASP A 69 13.84 6.10 -8.89
C ASP A 69 12.67 7.09 -8.81
N VAL A 70 12.82 8.19 -8.04
CA VAL A 70 11.80 9.23 -7.87
C VAL A 70 12.11 10.40 -8.80
N SER A 71 11.25 10.65 -9.78
CA SER A 71 11.30 11.88 -10.59
C SER A 71 10.41 12.95 -9.94
N PHE A 72 11.05 13.93 -9.30
CA PHE A 72 10.32 15.00 -8.60
C PHE A 72 9.62 15.97 -9.55
N ASP A 73 10.17 16.17 -10.76
CA ASP A 73 9.63 17.08 -11.77
C ASP A 73 8.40 16.48 -12.45
N ARG A 74 8.44 15.17 -12.70
CA ARG A 74 7.36 14.45 -13.36
C ARG A 74 6.34 13.86 -12.37
N ALA A 75 6.65 13.93 -11.05
CA ALA A 75 5.88 13.26 -9.99
C ALA A 75 5.66 11.78 -10.32
N THR A 76 6.74 11.04 -10.61
CA THR A 76 6.68 9.62 -10.95
C THR A 76 7.73 8.81 -10.20
N LEU A 77 7.39 7.54 -9.95
CA LEU A 77 8.23 6.53 -9.35
C LEU A 77 8.52 5.41 -10.35
N TRP A 78 9.78 5.10 -10.59
CA TRP A 78 10.15 3.87 -11.29
C TRP A 78 10.12 2.70 -10.33
N VAL A 79 9.21 1.78 -10.54
CA VAL A 79 9.07 0.57 -9.73
C VAL A 79 9.79 -0.58 -10.40
N LYS A 80 10.98 -0.88 -9.90
CA LYS A 80 11.77 -2.04 -10.35
C LYS A 80 11.21 -3.31 -9.72
N ARG A 81 10.52 -4.12 -10.50
CA ARG A 81 9.96 -5.39 -10.03
C ARG A 81 11.00 -6.51 -10.03
N LEU A 82 10.80 -7.51 -9.20
CA LEU A 82 11.66 -8.68 -9.14
C LEU A 82 11.64 -9.48 -10.45
N LYS A 83 12.68 -10.29 -10.65
CA LYS A 83 12.80 -11.18 -11.82
C LYS A 83 11.50 -11.96 -12.06
N GLY A 84 10.99 -11.84 -13.26
CA GLY A 84 9.73 -12.47 -13.64
C GLY A 84 8.47 -11.64 -13.39
N SER A 85 8.60 -10.35 -13.00
CA SER A 85 7.51 -9.38 -12.89
C SER A 85 7.80 -8.18 -13.80
N ASN A 86 6.76 -7.47 -14.23
CA ASN A 86 6.89 -6.31 -15.12
C ASN A 86 7.17 -5.05 -14.29
N SER A 87 8.30 -4.39 -14.57
CA SER A 87 8.63 -3.07 -14.00
C SER A 87 7.87 -1.97 -14.75
N GLY A 88 7.60 -0.85 -14.08
CA GLY A 88 6.85 0.24 -14.69
C GLY A 88 7.00 1.56 -13.93
N THR A 89 6.58 2.63 -14.58
CA THR A 89 6.52 3.96 -13.99
C THR A 89 5.13 4.19 -13.40
N HIS A 90 5.08 4.56 -12.13
CA HIS A 90 3.85 4.86 -11.41
C HIS A 90 3.76 6.37 -11.13
N PRO A 91 2.61 7.03 -11.31
CA PRO A 91 2.40 8.39 -10.83
C PRO A 91 2.50 8.42 -9.30
N ILE A 92 3.04 9.53 -8.78
CA ILE A 92 3.10 9.84 -7.34
C ILE A 92 2.08 10.93 -7.05
N GLU A 93 1.20 10.70 -6.10
CA GLU A 93 0.23 11.69 -5.66
C GLU A 93 0.90 12.84 -4.88
N GLY A 94 0.28 14.03 -4.90
CA GLY A 94 0.89 15.24 -4.32
C GLY A 94 1.18 15.15 -2.82
N ASP A 95 0.38 14.42 -2.04
CA ASP A 95 0.60 14.19 -0.60
C ASP A 95 1.80 13.25 -0.37
N GLU A 96 1.96 12.25 -1.21
CA GLU A 96 3.07 11.30 -1.17
C GLU A 96 4.38 12.00 -1.56
N LEU A 97 4.36 12.83 -2.63
CA LEU A 97 5.53 13.60 -3.04
C LEU A 97 6.00 14.56 -1.93
N ARG A 98 5.05 15.20 -1.22
CA ARG A 98 5.37 16.01 -0.04
C ARG A 98 5.97 15.18 1.09
N ALA A 99 5.44 13.98 1.32
CA ALA A 99 5.97 13.07 2.34
C ALA A 99 7.39 12.60 2.01
N ILE A 100 7.69 12.30 0.74
CA ILE A 100 9.05 11.97 0.27
C ILE A 100 10.00 13.14 0.52
N ARG A 101 9.64 14.36 0.08
CA ARG A 101 10.46 15.57 0.30
C ARG A 101 10.70 15.81 1.79
N ARG A 102 9.67 15.68 2.63
CA ARG A 102 9.79 15.82 4.09
C ARG A 102 10.78 14.82 4.67
N TYR A 103 10.67 13.55 4.30
CA TYR A 103 11.57 12.51 4.79
C TYR A 103 13.01 12.77 4.34
N LEU A 104 13.24 13.07 3.07
CA LEU A 104 14.57 13.36 2.55
C LEU A 104 15.19 14.61 3.19
N GLY A 105 14.38 15.63 3.51
CA GLY A 105 14.85 16.82 4.22
C GLY A 105 15.32 16.57 5.65
N LEU A 106 14.94 15.46 6.26
CA LEU A 106 15.40 15.03 7.59
C LEU A 106 16.72 14.25 7.52
N ARG A 107 17.09 13.77 6.34
CA ARG A 107 18.32 12.98 6.15
C ARG A 107 19.54 13.89 6.07
N LYS A 108 20.66 13.40 6.63
CA LYS A 108 21.96 14.09 6.63
C LYS A 108 23.05 13.24 5.97
N ASP A 109 22.67 12.27 5.16
CA ASP A 109 23.54 11.32 4.49
C ASP A 109 23.46 11.48 2.96
N ASN A 110 24.34 10.81 2.23
CA ASN A 110 24.39 10.78 0.77
C ASN A 110 24.15 9.36 0.22
N LEU A 111 23.51 8.49 1.00
CA LEU A 111 23.26 7.12 0.58
C LEU A 111 22.16 7.07 -0.50
N PRO A 112 22.30 6.18 -1.48
CA PRO A 112 21.41 6.17 -2.65
C PRO A 112 20.01 5.60 -2.37
N TRP A 113 19.86 4.79 -1.31
CA TRP A 113 18.56 4.15 -0.99
C TRP A 113 17.54 5.14 -0.45
N LEU A 114 16.30 4.99 -0.88
CA LEU A 114 15.23 5.85 -0.39
C LEU A 114 14.98 5.64 1.11
N PHE A 115 14.97 4.39 1.60
CA PHE A 115 14.73 4.08 3.00
C PHE A 115 15.96 3.55 3.71
N LEU A 116 16.30 4.17 4.83
CA LEU A 116 17.44 3.79 5.67
C LEU A 116 16.99 3.19 7.00
N SER A 117 17.82 2.28 7.49
CA SER A 117 17.73 1.76 8.86
C SER A 117 18.21 2.82 9.87
N GLU A 118 17.95 2.60 11.14
CA GLU A 118 18.46 3.47 12.24
C GLU A 118 19.98 3.49 12.32
N ARG A 119 20.65 2.46 11.80
CA ARG A 119 22.11 2.37 11.71
C ARG A 119 22.69 3.06 10.47
N GLN A 120 21.88 3.87 9.78
CA GLN A 120 22.27 4.59 8.56
C GLN A 120 22.78 3.67 7.43
N GLY A 121 22.17 2.51 7.30
CA GLY A 121 22.39 1.58 6.19
C GLY A 121 21.07 1.27 5.48
N ARG A 122 21.14 0.55 4.36
CA ARG A 122 19.95 0.06 3.65
C ARG A 122 19.02 -0.70 4.60
N LEU A 123 17.73 -0.48 4.51
CA LEU A 123 16.74 -1.27 5.23
C LEU A 123 16.82 -2.75 4.81
N SER A 124 16.58 -3.66 5.72
CA SER A 124 16.46 -5.08 5.40
C SER A 124 15.00 -5.51 5.32
N ARG A 125 14.72 -6.61 4.60
CA ARG A 125 13.38 -7.23 4.61
C ARG A 125 12.94 -7.62 6.02
N PHE A 126 13.89 -8.06 6.84
CA PHE A 126 13.63 -8.41 8.23
C PHE A 126 13.17 -7.20 9.05
N ALA A 127 13.82 -6.05 8.83
CA ALA A 127 13.42 -4.79 9.47
C ALA A 127 11.99 -4.38 9.06
N ILE A 128 11.60 -4.53 7.77
CA ILE A 128 10.24 -4.22 7.34
C ILE A 128 9.22 -5.14 8.02
N ASN A 129 9.48 -6.46 8.13
CA ASN A 129 8.59 -7.37 8.85
C ASN A 129 8.40 -6.91 10.29
N TYR A 130 9.49 -6.65 11.00
CA TYR A 130 9.44 -6.14 12.39
C TYR A 130 8.66 -4.84 12.51
N LEU A 131 8.87 -3.89 11.59
CA LEU A 131 8.14 -2.61 11.58
C LEU A 131 6.64 -2.80 11.31
N VAL A 132 6.25 -3.73 10.43
CA VAL A 132 4.85 -4.06 10.17
C VAL A 132 4.21 -4.65 11.42
N ASP A 133 4.85 -5.65 12.06
CA ASP A 133 4.32 -6.31 13.27
C ASP A 133 4.09 -5.28 14.38
N ARG A 134 5.10 -4.46 14.67
CA ARG A 134 5.02 -3.41 15.70
C ARG A 134 3.94 -2.36 15.40
N THR A 135 3.81 -1.96 14.14
CA THR A 135 2.80 -0.98 13.74
C THR A 135 1.40 -1.57 13.78
N ALA A 136 1.25 -2.84 13.41
CA ALA A 136 -0.01 -3.56 13.52
C ALA A 136 -0.48 -3.65 14.97
N GLU A 137 0.41 -4.02 15.89
CA GLU A 137 0.13 -4.04 17.33
C GLU A 137 -0.33 -2.67 17.84
N ALA A 138 0.38 -1.60 17.48
CA ALA A 138 0.03 -0.23 17.85
C ALA A 138 -1.31 0.24 17.26
N ALA A 139 -1.73 -0.33 16.12
CA ALA A 139 -3.02 -0.07 15.48
C ALA A 139 -4.15 -0.99 16.00
N GLY A 140 -3.88 -1.90 16.94
CA GLY A 140 -4.84 -2.92 17.41
C GLY A 140 -5.18 -3.98 16.36
N LEU A 141 -4.28 -4.20 15.39
CA LEU A 141 -4.44 -5.16 14.31
C LEU A 141 -3.57 -6.39 14.56
N THR A 142 -4.04 -7.55 14.13
CA THR A 142 -3.35 -8.84 14.34
C THR A 142 -3.08 -9.56 13.02
N ASN A 143 -2.09 -10.47 13.04
CA ASN A 143 -1.78 -11.36 11.91
C ASN A 143 -1.44 -10.65 10.59
N LEU A 144 -0.83 -9.45 10.65
CA LEU A 144 -0.38 -8.73 9.48
C LEU A 144 1.03 -9.14 9.09
N HIS A 145 1.28 -9.09 7.79
CA HIS A 145 2.60 -9.24 7.21
C HIS A 145 2.72 -8.27 6.02
N PRO A 146 3.92 -7.94 5.54
CA PRO A 146 4.11 -6.91 4.51
C PRO A 146 3.33 -7.16 3.21
N HIS A 147 3.06 -8.41 2.85
CA HIS A 147 2.24 -8.73 1.68
C HIS A 147 0.77 -8.27 1.82
N CYS A 148 0.26 -8.13 3.07
CA CYS A 148 -1.08 -7.58 3.29
C CYS A 148 -1.21 -6.17 2.71
N LEU A 149 -0.17 -5.32 2.82
CA LEU A 149 -0.19 -3.97 2.23
C LEU A 149 -0.33 -4.02 0.70
N ARG A 150 0.41 -4.93 0.06
CA ARG A 150 0.31 -5.13 -1.38
C ARG A 150 -1.04 -5.71 -1.81
N HIS A 151 -1.58 -6.64 -1.04
CA HIS A 151 -2.93 -7.16 -1.29
C HIS A 151 -3.98 -6.07 -1.11
N SER A 152 -3.85 -5.23 -0.09
CA SER A 152 -4.72 -4.07 0.11
C SER A 152 -4.68 -3.10 -1.07
N CYS A 153 -3.51 -2.89 -1.70
CA CYS A 153 -3.41 -2.12 -2.95
C CYS A 153 -4.30 -2.73 -4.04
N GLY A 154 -4.17 -4.03 -4.29
CA GLY A 154 -4.97 -4.72 -5.32
C GLY A 154 -6.48 -4.64 -5.06
N TYR A 155 -6.90 -4.85 -3.81
CA TYR A 155 -8.31 -4.73 -3.42
C TYR A 155 -8.82 -3.29 -3.52
N ALA A 156 -8.03 -2.29 -3.09
CA ALA A 156 -8.40 -0.89 -3.19
C ALA A 156 -8.56 -0.42 -4.64
N LEU A 157 -7.72 -0.90 -5.56
CA LEU A 157 -7.84 -0.61 -6.98
C LEU A 157 -9.10 -1.27 -7.58
N ALA A 158 -9.35 -2.55 -7.25
CA ALA A 158 -10.54 -3.25 -7.71
C ALA A 158 -11.83 -2.60 -7.19
N ASP A 159 -11.85 -2.16 -5.93
CA ASP A 159 -12.99 -1.47 -5.32
C ASP A 159 -13.26 -0.10 -5.93
N ARG A 160 -12.24 0.56 -6.48
CA ARG A 160 -12.37 1.80 -7.26
C ARG A 160 -12.82 1.57 -8.70
N GLY A 161 -13.06 0.32 -9.10
CA GLY A 161 -13.49 -0.02 -10.45
C GLY A 161 -12.36 -0.04 -11.49
N VAL A 162 -11.09 -0.06 -11.05
CA VAL A 162 -9.96 -0.21 -11.97
C VAL A 162 -10.04 -1.59 -12.62
N ASP A 163 -9.86 -1.64 -13.93
CA ASP A 163 -9.95 -2.89 -14.68
C ASP A 163 -8.81 -3.87 -14.33
N LEU A 164 -9.07 -5.15 -14.54
CA LEU A 164 -8.18 -6.23 -14.12
C LEU A 164 -6.79 -6.16 -14.78
N ARG A 165 -6.72 -5.70 -16.02
CA ARG A 165 -5.45 -5.61 -16.75
C ARG A 165 -4.59 -4.48 -16.19
N THR A 166 -5.17 -3.33 -15.91
CA THR A 166 -4.50 -2.21 -15.25
C THR A 166 -3.99 -2.60 -13.87
N ILE A 167 -4.79 -3.35 -13.06
CA ILE A 167 -4.34 -3.87 -11.76
C ILE A 167 -3.18 -4.84 -11.93
N GLN A 168 -3.22 -5.72 -12.94
CA GLN A 168 -2.14 -6.65 -13.25
C GLN A 168 -0.84 -5.90 -13.55
N GLU A 169 -0.89 -4.90 -14.40
CA GLU A 169 0.25 -4.06 -14.79
C GLU A 169 0.79 -3.27 -13.60
N TRP A 170 -0.09 -2.63 -12.83
CA TRP A 170 0.28 -1.89 -11.62
C TRP A 170 1.03 -2.73 -10.61
N LEU A 171 0.55 -3.94 -10.36
CA LEU A 171 1.20 -4.88 -9.45
C LEU A 171 2.39 -5.62 -10.09
N GLY A 172 2.56 -5.55 -11.40
CA GLY A 172 3.61 -6.27 -12.12
C GLY A 172 3.42 -7.79 -12.10
N HIS A 173 2.17 -8.29 -12.12
CA HIS A 173 1.90 -9.71 -12.16
C HIS A 173 2.13 -10.27 -13.57
N ARG A 174 2.88 -11.38 -13.69
CA ARG A 174 3.09 -12.07 -14.98
C ARG A 174 1.81 -12.70 -15.50
N SER A 175 1.05 -13.30 -14.60
CA SER A 175 -0.19 -14.00 -14.92
C SER A 175 -1.39 -13.23 -14.39
N ILE A 176 -2.46 -13.21 -15.16
CA ILE A 176 -3.72 -12.55 -14.80
C ILE A 176 -4.41 -13.26 -13.63
N GLU A 177 -4.22 -14.59 -13.50
CA GLU A 177 -4.80 -15.39 -12.41
C GLU A 177 -4.38 -14.86 -11.03
N MET A 178 -3.15 -14.35 -10.92
CA MET A 178 -2.68 -13.72 -9.68
C MET A 178 -3.48 -12.47 -9.29
N THR A 179 -4.12 -11.83 -10.28
CA THR A 179 -4.87 -10.58 -10.11
C THR A 179 -6.37 -10.84 -9.93
N VAL A 180 -6.90 -11.93 -10.49
CA VAL A 180 -8.35 -12.29 -10.43
C VAL A 180 -8.86 -12.34 -8.99
N ARG A 181 -8.03 -12.71 -8.01
CA ARG A 181 -8.39 -12.74 -6.59
C ARG A 181 -8.96 -11.41 -6.07
N TYR A 182 -8.48 -10.28 -6.58
CA TYR A 182 -8.92 -8.95 -6.12
C TYR A 182 -10.31 -8.60 -6.61
N THR A 183 -10.72 -9.10 -7.77
CA THR A 183 -12.03 -8.80 -8.33
C THR A 183 -13.15 -9.66 -7.76
N ARG A 184 -12.84 -10.82 -7.14
CA ARG A 184 -13.86 -11.72 -6.57
C ARG A 184 -14.58 -11.13 -5.35
N ILE A 185 -13.95 -10.22 -4.61
CA ILE A 185 -14.46 -9.67 -3.36
C ILE A 185 -15.21 -8.35 -3.58
N SER A 186 -14.87 -7.58 -4.64
CA SER A 186 -15.55 -6.31 -4.90
C SER A 186 -16.93 -6.53 -5.49
N GLN A 187 -17.97 -6.38 -4.68
CA GLN A 187 -19.36 -6.39 -5.15
C GLN A 187 -19.70 -5.13 -5.95
N ARG A 188 -18.95 -4.04 -5.75
CA ARG A 188 -19.17 -2.74 -6.44
C ARG A 188 -19.08 -2.84 -7.96
N ARG A 189 -18.32 -3.81 -8.50
CA ARG A 189 -18.22 -4.04 -9.95
C ARG A 189 -19.55 -4.38 -10.62
N PHE A 190 -20.54 -4.81 -9.85
CA PHE A 190 -21.89 -5.11 -10.34
C PHE A 190 -22.85 -3.95 -10.19
N ASN A 191 -22.46 -2.88 -9.47
CA ASN A 191 -23.30 -1.72 -9.27
C ASN A 191 -23.44 -0.96 -10.59
N GLY A 192 -24.69 -0.76 -11.02
CA GLY A 192 -24.98 0.01 -12.23
C GLY A 192 -24.96 -0.79 -13.55
N LEU A 193 -24.68 -2.10 -13.54
CA LEU A 193 -24.72 -2.92 -14.77
C LEU A 193 -26.07 -2.84 -15.54
N TRP A 194 -27.15 -2.56 -14.85
CA TRP A 194 -28.50 -2.48 -15.42
C TRP A 194 -29.12 -1.08 -15.29
N ARG A 195 -28.34 -0.06 -14.89
CA ARG A 195 -28.80 1.32 -14.92
C ARG A 195 -28.48 1.91 -16.29
N GLY A 196 -29.51 1.95 -17.16
CA GLY A 196 -29.51 2.73 -18.38
C GLY A 196 -29.84 4.18 -18.11
#